data_1b875b1e8af9f63f9992940dbb575de0
#
_entry.id   1b875b1e8af9f63f9992940dbb575de0
#
_cell.length_a   1.000
_cell.length_b   1.000
_cell.length_c   1.000
_cell.angle_alpha   90.00
_cell.angle_beta   90.00
_cell.angle_gamma   90.00
#
_symmetry.space_group_name_H-M   'P 1'
#
loop_
_entity.id
_entity.type
_entity.pdbx_description
1 polymer ?
#
loop_
_entity_poly.entity_id
_entity_poly.type
_entity_poly.pdbx_seq_one_letter_code
_entity_poly.pdbx_strand_id
1 'polypeptide(L)'
;MMRCRCLYTDRLRMPLAETQMATVPSNADPHGAGRVQVRMNWQTDNMRTSWVRVMTPDGGGSKDVKSNRGFVFIPEVGDQVLLGFRHGDPARPYVMGSLFNGTTGGGGGQGNNCKSLTSRRGSSLKLDDSKGSVTLHDKGGVSMNFDGAGNQTLATRASATTTVGQDASVLRMDKDGNIDLSGHTKVRISINESTYIQLTDGEIDIISPVVKVISSDVTQISNTNGDDTGVIVNTDVTINNVENVNINSNKDVNVNSNRDVKITGYNDVKIN
;
A
#
# COMPACT_ATOMS: atom_id res chain seq x y z
N MET A 1 -75.58 29.21 16.34
CA MET A 1 -74.30 29.49 15.65
C MET A 1 -73.16 29.30 16.65
N MET A 2 -72.59 28.10 16.72
CA MET A 2 -71.52 27.77 17.63
C MET A 2 -70.20 28.27 17.07
N ARG A 3 -69.59 29.31 17.66
CA ARG A 3 -68.25 29.76 17.29
C ARG A 3 -67.24 28.78 17.85
N CYS A 4 -66.65 28.06 16.95
CA CYS A 4 -65.47 27.23 17.25
C CYS A 4 -64.35 28.21 17.66
N ARG A 5 -64.06 28.34 18.94
CA ARG A 5 -62.85 29.01 19.43
C ARG A 5 -61.71 28.06 19.13
N CYS A 6 -60.99 28.32 18.09
CA CYS A 6 -59.67 27.73 17.88
C CYS A 6 -58.82 28.10 19.09
N LEU A 7 -58.48 27.17 19.92
CA LEU A 7 -57.53 27.32 21.03
C LEU A 7 -56.16 27.61 20.46
N TYR A 8 -55.89 28.84 20.14
CA TYR A 8 -54.60 29.37 19.67
C TYR A 8 -53.47 29.23 20.70
N THR A 9 -53.84 28.89 21.96
CA THR A 9 -52.93 28.88 23.09
C THR A 9 -52.12 27.59 23.25
N ASP A 10 -52.55 26.46 22.71
CA ASP A 10 -51.86 25.19 22.93
C ASP A 10 -50.69 24.92 22.02
N ARG A 11 -50.66 25.55 20.84
CA ARG A 11 -49.51 25.45 19.93
C ARG A 11 -48.29 26.28 20.37
N LEU A 12 -48.50 27.34 21.14
CA LEU A 12 -47.43 28.20 21.66
C LEU A 12 -46.77 27.66 22.94
N ARG A 13 -47.29 26.58 23.50
CA ARG A 13 -46.77 25.92 24.70
C ARG A 13 -46.11 24.58 24.48
N MET A 14 -45.88 24.17 23.23
CA MET A 14 -45.06 22.99 22.98
C MET A 14 -43.61 23.29 23.37
N PRO A 15 -42.99 22.42 24.19
CA PRO A 15 -41.61 22.61 24.57
C PRO A 15 -40.75 22.60 23.31
N LEU A 16 -39.97 23.66 23.10
CA LEU A 16 -38.97 23.75 22.04
C LEU A 16 -37.63 23.34 22.63
N ALA A 17 -36.98 22.42 21.92
CA ALA A 17 -35.62 22.02 22.26
C ALA A 17 -34.63 22.78 21.35
N GLU A 18 -33.69 23.46 22.00
CA GLU A 18 -32.51 24.03 21.35
C GLU A 18 -31.39 22.98 21.22
N THR A 19 -30.31 23.30 20.48
CA THR A 19 -29.14 22.43 20.38
C THR A 19 -28.55 22.14 21.77
N GLN A 20 -28.16 20.88 21.99
CA GLN A 20 -27.61 20.43 23.28
C GLN A 20 -26.39 19.56 23.09
N MET A 21 -25.47 19.62 24.05
CA MET A 21 -24.34 18.68 24.09
C MET A 21 -24.80 17.36 24.74
N ALA A 22 -24.26 16.28 24.25
CA ALA A 22 -24.49 14.94 24.76
C ALA A 22 -23.25 14.07 24.63
N THR A 23 -23.20 12.97 25.36
CA THR A 23 -22.21 11.93 25.26
C THR A 23 -22.81 10.69 24.60
N VAL A 24 -22.05 9.91 23.86
CA VAL A 24 -22.48 8.67 23.22
C VAL A 24 -22.26 7.49 24.16
N PRO A 25 -23.27 6.90 24.79
CA PRO A 25 -23.15 5.67 25.58
C PRO A 25 -23.16 4.40 24.72
N SER A 26 -23.68 4.44 23.49
CA SER A 26 -23.71 3.27 22.59
C SER A 26 -23.79 3.67 21.12
N ASN A 27 -23.00 3.00 20.30
CA ASN A 27 -23.04 3.07 18.84
C ASN A 27 -23.31 1.69 18.18
N ALA A 28 -23.66 0.69 18.98
CA ALA A 28 -23.97 -0.67 18.52
C ALA A 28 -25.44 -0.77 18.07
N ASP A 29 -25.80 -0.06 16.99
CA ASP A 29 -27.13 -0.08 16.42
C ASP A 29 -27.53 -1.49 15.98
N PRO A 30 -28.59 -2.11 16.53
CA PRO A 30 -28.97 -3.47 16.19
C PRO A 30 -29.42 -3.67 14.73
N HIS A 31 -29.78 -2.58 14.06
CA HIS A 31 -30.16 -2.62 12.63
C HIS A 31 -29.00 -2.26 11.69
N GLY A 32 -27.80 -1.95 12.23
CA GLY A 32 -26.66 -1.57 11.39
C GLY A 32 -26.89 -0.31 10.55
N ALA A 33 -27.79 0.60 11.00
CA ALA A 33 -28.18 1.79 10.26
C ALA A 33 -27.34 3.04 10.64
N GLY A 34 -26.20 2.87 11.32
CA GLY A 34 -25.28 3.94 11.69
C GLY A 34 -25.86 4.92 12.71
N ARG A 35 -26.82 4.49 13.51
CA ARG A 35 -27.43 5.29 14.58
C ARG A 35 -26.66 5.13 15.88
N VAL A 36 -26.78 6.12 16.75
CA VAL A 36 -26.19 6.10 18.12
C VAL A 36 -27.27 6.34 19.16
N GLN A 37 -27.01 5.93 20.38
CA GLN A 37 -27.74 6.43 21.54
C GLN A 37 -26.91 7.54 22.14
N VAL A 38 -27.59 8.55 22.73
CA VAL A 38 -26.93 9.68 23.36
C VAL A 38 -27.53 9.94 24.73
N ARG A 39 -26.72 10.49 25.62
CA ARG A 39 -27.09 10.97 26.93
C ARG A 39 -26.76 12.46 27.03
N MET A 40 -27.76 13.28 27.21
CA MET A 40 -27.59 14.72 27.39
C MET A 40 -27.01 15.01 28.78
N ASN A 41 -26.35 16.14 28.98
CA ASN A 41 -25.64 16.46 30.23
C ASN A 41 -26.53 16.53 31.48
N TRP A 42 -27.81 16.81 31.32
CA TRP A 42 -28.79 16.87 32.42
C TRP A 42 -29.41 15.50 32.75
N GLN A 43 -29.15 14.47 31.92
CA GLN A 43 -29.66 13.11 32.18
C GLN A 43 -28.72 12.36 33.13
N THR A 44 -29.30 11.49 33.95
CA THR A 44 -28.53 10.62 34.84
C THR A 44 -27.93 9.41 34.06
N ASP A 45 -27.03 8.67 34.70
CA ASP A 45 -26.23 7.60 34.03
C ASP A 45 -27.06 6.50 33.37
N ASN A 46 -28.27 6.23 33.86
CA ASN A 46 -29.15 5.20 33.29
C ASN A 46 -30.08 5.73 32.19
N MET A 47 -30.10 7.04 31.94
CA MET A 47 -30.91 7.65 30.89
C MET A 47 -30.16 7.71 29.57
N ARG A 48 -30.85 7.41 28.50
CA ARG A 48 -30.36 7.51 27.13
C ARG A 48 -31.53 7.64 26.16
N THR A 49 -31.25 8.19 25.01
CA THR A 49 -32.26 8.27 23.94
C THR A 49 -32.53 6.90 23.31
N SER A 50 -33.57 6.80 22.52
CA SER A 50 -33.69 5.80 21.48
C SER A 50 -32.52 5.98 20.45
N TRP A 51 -32.45 5.12 19.43
CA TRP A 51 -31.47 5.21 18.37
C TRP A 51 -31.70 6.45 17.49
N VAL A 52 -30.77 7.38 17.51
CA VAL A 52 -30.82 8.64 16.77
C VAL A 52 -29.88 8.63 15.58
N ARG A 53 -30.27 9.28 14.51
CA ARG A 53 -29.46 9.37 13.28
C ARG A 53 -28.28 10.32 13.48
N VAL A 54 -27.19 10.02 12.80
CA VAL A 54 -26.00 10.88 12.74
C VAL A 54 -25.96 11.58 11.39
N MET A 55 -25.72 12.88 11.40
CA MET A 55 -25.47 13.66 10.20
C MET A 55 -24.07 13.35 9.65
N THR A 56 -23.96 13.27 8.35
CA THR A 56 -22.69 13.09 7.62
C THR A 56 -22.64 14.08 6.46
N PRO A 57 -21.45 14.54 6.03
CA PRO A 57 -21.33 15.43 4.86
C PRO A 57 -21.93 14.84 3.58
N ASP A 58 -21.79 13.55 3.38
CA ASP A 58 -22.43 12.80 2.29
C ASP A 58 -22.68 11.37 2.75
N GLY A 59 -23.85 10.83 2.44
CA GLY A 59 -24.21 9.45 2.83
C GLY A 59 -25.42 8.95 2.08
N GLY A 60 -25.35 7.71 1.64
CA GLY A 60 -26.45 7.06 0.93
C GLY A 60 -26.08 5.81 0.19
N GLY A 61 -26.83 5.53 -0.88
CA GLY A 61 -26.58 4.46 -1.83
C GLY A 61 -26.65 4.97 -3.27
N SER A 62 -26.20 4.14 -4.21
CA SER A 62 -26.30 4.37 -5.64
C SER A 62 -26.56 3.04 -6.35
N LYS A 63 -26.67 3.08 -7.69
CA LYS A 63 -26.81 1.86 -8.48
C LYS A 63 -25.65 0.89 -8.25
N ASP A 64 -24.42 1.40 -8.17
CA ASP A 64 -23.20 0.59 -8.08
C ASP A 64 -22.78 0.33 -6.62
N VAL A 65 -23.07 1.26 -5.71
CA VAL A 65 -22.77 1.16 -4.27
C VAL A 65 -24.09 1.21 -3.49
N LYS A 66 -24.61 0.05 -3.15
CA LYS A 66 -25.96 -0.07 -2.54
C LYS A 66 -26.10 0.58 -1.18
N SER A 67 -25.00 0.63 -0.39
CA SER A 67 -24.98 1.21 0.97
C SER A 67 -23.59 1.78 1.28
N ASN A 68 -23.52 2.66 2.29
CA ASN A 68 -22.28 3.27 2.77
C ASN A 68 -21.51 4.10 1.72
N ARG A 69 -22.20 4.66 0.73
CA ARG A 69 -21.59 5.67 -0.12
C ARG A 69 -21.41 6.96 0.66
N GLY A 70 -20.24 7.59 0.54
CA GLY A 70 -19.90 8.84 1.21
C GLY A 70 -19.03 8.63 2.46
N PHE A 71 -19.26 9.43 3.50
CA PHE A 71 -18.47 9.42 4.74
C PHE A 71 -19.14 8.55 5.81
N VAL A 72 -18.48 7.48 6.21
CA VAL A 72 -18.95 6.58 7.27
C VAL A 72 -18.05 6.75 8.49
N PHE A 73 -18.33 7.81 9.26
CA PHE A 73 -17.70 8.10 10.55
C PHE A 73 -18.79 8.28 11.60
N ILE A 74 -19.06 7.21 12.32
CA ILE A 74 -20.05 7.18 13.40
C ILE A 74 -19.31 7.50 14.70
N PRO A 75 -19.81 8.41 15.54
CA PRO A 75 -19.20 8.73 16.83
C PRO A 75 -18.96 7.48 17.69
N GLU A 76 -17.80 7.43 18.34
CA GLU A 76 -17.44 6.34 19.24
C GLU A 76 -18.06 6.51 20.62
N VAL A 77 -18.13 5.42 21.37
CA VAL A 77 -18.59 5.45 22.76
C VAL A 77 -17.67 6.35 23.59
N GLY A 78 -18.25 7.28 24.29
CA GLY A 78 -17.55 8.31 25.07
C GLY A 78 -17.37 9.64 24.34
N ASP A 79 -17.60 9.70 23.02
CA ASP A 79 -17.50 10.96 22.28
C ASP A 79 -18.55 11.97 22.72
N GLN A 80 -18.15 13.24 22.74
CA GLN A 80 -19.04 14.37 22.93
C GLN A 80 -19.60 14.81 21.58
N VAL A 81 -20.92 14.96 21.50
CA VAL A 81 -21.65 15.31 20.29
C VAL A 81 -22.61 16.47 20.52
N LEU A 82 -22.88 17.21 19.44
CA LEU A 82 -23.92 18.24 19.39
C LEU A 82 -25.20 17.65 18.81
N LEU A 83 -26.32 17.84 19.51
CA LEU A 83 -27.64 17.43 19.06
C LEU A 83 -28.40 18.59 18.48
N GLY A 84 -29.03 18.34 17.33
CA GLY A 84 -30.11 19.17 16.82
C GLY A 84 -31.46 18.49 17.00
N PHE A 85 -32.53 19.24 16.90
CA PHE A 85 -33.91 18.77 17.06
C PHE A 85 -34.74 19.19 15.86
N ARG A 86 -35.34 18.23 15.16
CA ARG A 86 -36.15 18.51 13.98
C ARG A 86 -37.36 19.39 14.34
N HIS A 87 -37.43 20.61 13.80
CA HIS A 87 -38.44 21.63 14.11
C HIS A 87 -38.52 22.02 15.60
N GLY A 88 -37.40 21.88 16.32
CA GLY A 88 -37.39 22.11 17.79
C GLY A 88 -38.13 21.07 18.61
N ASP A 89 -38.53 19.93 18.01
CA ASP A 89 -39.27 18.87 18.68
C ASP A 89 -38.32 18.02 19.54
N PRO A 90 -38.43 18.03 20.90
CA PRO A 90 -37.59 17.24 21.79
C PRO A 90 -37.62 15.73 21.51
N ALA A 91 -38.69 15.22 20.92
CA ALA A 91 -38.85 13.80 20.57
C ALA A 91 -38.13 13.42 19.28
N ARG A 92 -37.52 14.39 18.54
CA ARG A 92 -36.90 14.16 17.25
C ARG A 92 -35.45 14.65 17.21
N PRO A 93 -34.57 14.16 18.10
CA PRO A 93 -33.15 14.49 18.09
C PRO A 93 -32.40 13.85 16.92
N TYR A 94 -31.31 14.48 16.51
CA TYR A 94 -30.29 13.91 15.61
C TYR A 94 -28.93 14.46 15.98
N VAL A 95 -27.86 13.69 15.76
CA VAL A 95 -26.47 14.11 15.99
C VAL A 95 -26.02 14.96 14.80
N MET A 96 -25.58 16.18 15.07
CA MET A 96 -25.04 17.12 14.08
C MET A 96 -23.55 16.90 13.81
N GLY A 97 -22.81 16.36 14.79
CA GLY A 97 -21.37 16.10 14.70
C GLY A 97 -20.75 15.92 16.09
N SER A 98 -19.47 15.54 16.10
CA SER A 98 -18.67 15.45 17.32
C SER A 98 -18.04 16.80 17.66
N LEU A 99 -17.79 17.04 18.94
CA LEU A 99 -17.15 18.23 19.45
C LEU A 99 -15.79 17.87 20.06
N PHE A 100 -14.75 18.62 19.73
CA PHE A 100 -13.50 18.56 20.47
C PHE A 100 -13.73 19.10 21.89
N ASN A 101 -13.33 18.33 22.89
CA ASN A 101 -13.55 18.66 24.30
C ASN A 101 -12.27 19.00 25.07
N GLY A 102 -11.15 19.19 24.37
CA GLY A 102 -9.85 19.49 24.97
C GLY A 102 -9.15 18.30 25.63
N THR A 103 -9.86 17.20 25.90
CA THR A 103 -9.30 15.97 26.49
C THR A 103 -9.02 14.94 25.40
N THR A 104 -9.93 14.77 24.45
CA THR A 104 -9.87 13.74 23.39
C THR A 104 -9.47 14.29 22.02
N GLY A 105 -9.35 15.60 21.88
CA GLY A 105 -8.95 16.21 20.62
C GLY A 105 -8.43 17.63 20.80
N GLY A 106 -7.30 17.92 20.20
CA GLY A 106 -6.60 19.21 20.25
C GLY A 106 -6.60 19.97 18.90
N GLY A 107 -7.31 19.46 17.89
CA GLY A 107 -7.31 20.07 16.56
C GLY A 107 -6.03 19.80 15.74
N GLY A 108 -5.72 20.66 14.79
CA GLY A 108 -4.66 20.49 13.79
C GLY A 108 -3.23 20.82 14.26
N GLY A 109 -2.97 20.88 15.57
CA GLY A 109 -1.66 21.25 16.13
C GLY A 109 -1.33 22.74 16.00
N GLN A 110 -0.08 23.10 16.25
CA GLN A 110 0.37 24.47 16.13
C GLN A 110 0.17 24.99 14.69
N GLY A 111 -0.43 26.16 14.57
CA GLY A 111 -0.73 26.78 13.27
C GLY A 111 -1.79 26.06 12.46
N ASN A 112 -2.49 25.07 13.03
CA ASN A 112 -3.46 24.24 12.32
C ASN A 112 -2.89 23.56 11.06
N ASN A 113 -1.62 23.18 11.10
CA ASN A 113 -0.93 22.62 9.94
C ASN A 113 -1.26 21.15 9.66
N CYS A 114 -1.85 20.43 10.62
CA CYS A 114 -2.19 19.03 10.47
C CYS A 114 -3.68 18.82 10.20
N LYS A 115 -4.01 18.15 9.07
CA LYS A 115 -5.35 17.64 8.78
C LYS A 115 -5.27 16.12 8.73
N SER A 116 -6.24 15.44 9.34
CA SER A 116 -6.21 13.98 9.34
C SER A 116 -7.59 13.34 9.34
N LEU A 117 -7.67 12.15 8.76
CA LEU A 117 -8.72 11.17 8.96
C LEU A 117 -8.10 10.00 9.70
N THR A 118 -8.56 9.73 10.92
CA THR A 118 -7.95 8.70 11.77
C THR A 118 -9.03 7.77 12.32
N SER A 119 -8.84 6.48 12.10
CA SER A 119 -9.73 5.45 12.63
C SER A 119 -9.46 5.16 14.11
N ARG A 120 -10.40 4.52 14.80
CA ARG A 120 -10.27 4.10 16.20
C ARG A 120 -9.01 3.29 16.51
N ARG A 121 -8.46 2.56 15.54
CA ARG A 121 -7.25 1.75 15.70
C ARG A 121 -5.97 2.43 15.23
N GLY A 122 -6.04 3.70 14.84
CA GLY A 122 -4.89 4.51 14.47
C GLY A 122 -4.50 4.44 13.00
N SER A 123 -5.25 3.73 12.13
CA SER A 123 -5.05 3.86 10.69
C SER A 123 -5.44 5.27 10.25
N SER A 124 -4.59 5.95 9.49
CA SER A 124 -4.78 7.37 9.21
C SER A 124 -4.34 7.80 7.83
N LEU A 125 -5.03 8.83 7.33
CA LEU A 125 -4.55 9.73 6.28
C LEU A 125 -4.22 11.07 6.95
N LYS A 126 -2.98 11.53 6.84
CA LYS A 126 -2.50 12.80 7.37
C LYS A 126 -1.98 13.69 6.26
N LEU A 127 -2.38 14.97 6.30
CA LEU A 127 -1.83 16.04 5.48
C LEU A 127 -1.13 17.04 6.40
N ASP A 128 0.10 17.42 6.08
CA ASP A 128 0.89 18.36 6.86
C ASP A 128 1.25 19.57 5.99
N ASP A 129 0.53 20.67 6.20
CA ASP A 129 0.68 21.89 5.41
C ASP A 129 2.05 22.55 5.61
N SER A 130 2.68 22.36 6.77
CA SER A 130 4.00 22.95 7.04
C SER A 130 5.11 22.33 6.20
N LYS A 131 4.93 21.07 5.80
CA LYS A 131 5.86 20.30 4.99
C LYS A 131 5.37 20.06 3.57
N GLY A 132 4.09 20.31 3.29
CA GLY A 132 3.43 19.90 2.05
C GLY A 132 3.37 18.37 1.90
N SER A 133 3.42 17.62 3.00
CA SER A 133 3.52 16.16 2.98
C SER A 133 2.19 15.48 3.18
N VAL A 134 2.08 14.25 2.62
CA VAL A 134 0.93 13.37 2.78
C VAL A 134 1.42 12.02 3.30
N THR A 135 0.78 11.51 4.35
CA THR A 135 1.10 10.20 4.92
C THR A 135 -0.14 9.34 5.05
N LEU A 136 -0.08 8.12 4.50
CA LEU A 136 -1.00 7.02 4.82
C LEU A 136 -0.29 6.08 5.78
N HIS A 137 -0.98 5.65 6.83
CA HIS A 137 -0.41 4.80 7.86
C HIS A 137 -1.47 3.80 8.36
N ASP A 138 -1.05 2.56 8.62
CA ASP A 138 -1.89 1.56 9.26
C ASP A 138 -1.38 1.19 10.66
N LYS A 139 -2.17 0.44 11.42
CA LYS A 139 -1.79 -0.05 12.74
C LYS A 139 -0.59 -1.03 12.69
N GLY A 140 -0.39 -1.75 11.60
CA GLY A 140 0.68 -2.75 11.42
C GLY A 140 2.05 -2.13 11.19
N GLY A 141 2.12 -0.83 10.93
CA GLY A 141 3.34 -0.08 10.64
C GLY A 141 3.68 -0.03 9.16
N VAL A 142 2.71 -0.33 8.28
CA VAL A 142 2.82 0.00 6.86
C VAL A 142 2.55 1.48 6.71
N SER A 143 3.40 2.18 5.96
CA SER A 143 3.20 3.59 5.66
C SER A 143 3.60 3.94 4.23
N MET A 144 2.84 4.85 3.63
CA MET A 144 3.19 5.51 2.38
C MET A 144 3.32 7.01 2.68
N ASN A 145 4.45 7.59 2.35
CA ASN A 145 4.76 8.99 2.61
C ASN A 145 5.16 9.70 1.32
N PHE A 146 4.55 10.86 1.08
CA PHE A 146 4.96 11.85 0.08
C PHE A 146 5.51 13.04 0.85
N ASP A 147 6.79 13.35 0.71
CA ASP A 147 7.49 14.29 1.59
C ASP A 147 7.31 15.78 1.27
N GLY A 148 6.61 16.10 0.18
CA GLY A 148 6.45 17.47 -0.32
C GLY A 148 7.64 17.99 -1.13
N ALA A 149 8.73 17.22 -1.24
CA ALA A 149 9.93 17.55 -2.02
C ALA A 149 10.09 16.69 -3.29
N GLY A 150 9.05 15.93 -3.65
CA GLY A 150 9.03 15.08 -4.84
C GLY A 150 9.45 13.63 -4.58
N ASN A 151 9.63 13.22 -3.33
CA ASN A 151 9.97 11.83 -3.01
C ASN A 151 8.76 11.07 -2.43
N GLN A 152 8.73 9.78 -2.72
CA GLN A 152 7.79 8.81 -2.15
C GLN A 152 8.55 7.73 -1.40
N THR A 153 8.06 7.35 -0.23
CA THR A 153 8.55 6.21 0.53
C THR A 153 7.39 5.27 0.85
N LEU A 154 7.54 3.98 0.51
CA LEU A 154 6.68 2.91 0.98
C LEU A 154 7.47 2.06 1.97
N ALA A 155 7.05 2.02 3.22
CA ALA A 155 7.68 1.25 4.27
C ALA A 155 6.74 0.14 4.75
N THR A 156 7.25 -1.09 4.81
CA THR A 156 6.53 -2.26 5.31
C THR A 156 7.42 -3.04 6.27
N ARG A 157 6.82 -3.77 7.22
CA ARG A 157 7.58 -4.55 8.21
C ARG A 157 7.69 -6.03 7.89
N ALA A 158 6.81 -6.54 7.05
CA ALA A 158 6.75 -7.97 6.74
C ALA A 158 7.06 -8.23 5.26
N SER A 159 6.21 -7.76 4.37
CA SER A 159 6.40 -7.93 2.93
C SER A 159 5.70 -6.81 2.15
N ALA A 160 6.23 -6.53 0.96
CA ALA A 160 5.58 -5.72 -0.05
C ALA A 160 5.39 -6.56 -1.30
N THR A 161 4.18 -6.57 -1.86
CA THR A 161 3.87 -7.30 -3.09
C THR A 161 3.12 -6.39 -4.05
N THR A 162 3.60 -6.32 -5.29
CA THR A 162 2.89 -5.69 -6.40
C THR A 162 2.55 -6.78 -7.40
N THR A 163 1.27 -6.95 -7.69
CA THR A 163 0.75 -8.00 -8.58
C THR A 163 -0.04 -7.37 -9.71
N VAL A 164 0.14 -7.88 -10.92
CA VAL A 164 -0.65 -7.50 -12.10
C VAL A 164 -1.13 -8.76 -12.80
N GLY A 165 -2.40 -8.77 -13.24
CA GLY A 165 -2.98 -9.83 -14.06
C GLY A 165 -3.15 -11.17 -13.33
N GLN A 166 -3.71 -11.18 -12.13
CA GLN A 166 -3.94 -12.39 -11.34
C GLN A 166 -2.66 -13.24 -11.20
N ASP A 167 -1.60 -12.62 -10.68
CA ASP A 167 -0.27 -13.21 -10.47
C ASP A 167 0.55 -13.47 -11.76
N ALA A 168 0.13 -12.96 -12.91
CA ALA A 168 0.90 -13.07 -14.14
C ALA A 168 2.25 -12.34 -14.08
N SER A 169 2.33 -11.25 -13.30
CA SER A 169 3.56 -10.52 -13.02
C SER A 169 3.59 -10.10 -11.55
N VAL A 170 4.66 -10.45 -10.84
CA VAL A 170 4.78 -10.18 -9.40
C VAL A 170 6.18 -9.61 -9.09
N LEU A 171 6.19 -8.53 -8.31
CA LEU A 171 7.37 -8.07 -7.58
C LEU A 171 7.09 -8.22 -6.09
N ARG A 172 7.85 -9.02 -5.39
CA ARG A 172 7.75 -9.24 -3.96
C ARG A 172 9.08 -8.97 -3.25
N MET A 173 8.99 -8.33 -2.12
CA MET A 173 10.11 -8.16 -1.19
C MET A 173 9.64 -8.58 0.20
N ASP A 174 10.48 -9.23 0.97
CA ASP A 174 10.17 -9.66 2.33
C ASP A 174 11.19 -9.20 3.38
N LYS A 175 10.85 -9.40 4.66
CA LYS A 175 11.70 -9.01 5.80
C LYS A 175 13.00 -9.80 5.90
N ASP A 176 13.12 -10.93 5.25
CA ASP A 176 14.29 -11.81 5.27
C ASP A 176 15.30 -11.44 4.19
N GLY A 177 15.03 -10.37 3.43
CA GLY A 177 15.90 -9.80 2.41
C GLY A 177 15.72 -10.42 1.04
N ASN A 178 14.68 -11.21 0.80
CA ASN A 178 14.40 -11.76 -0.51
C ASN A 178 13.70 -10.73 -1.39
N ILE A 179 14.10 -10.71 -2.67
CA ILE A 179 13.46 -9.94 -3.74
C ILE A 179 13.14 -10.91 -4.87
N ASP A 180 11.85 -11.16 -5.09
CA ASP A 180 11.35 -12.02 -6.16
C ASP A 180 10.71 -11.16 -7.25
N LEU A 181 11.20 -11.30 -8.48
CA LEU A 181 10.58 -10.73 -9.68
C LEU A 181 10.21 -11.87 -10.61
N SER A 182 8.92 -12.06 -10.84
CA SER A 182 8.42 -13.11 -11.71
C SER A 182 7.48 -12.56 -12.77
N GLY A 183 7.53 -13.16 -13.95
CA GLY A 183 6.64 -12.90 -15.07
C GLY A 183 6.27 -14.20 -15.75
N HIS A 184 5.02 -14.37 -16.11
CA HIS A 184 4.49 -15.61 -16.70
C HIS A 184 5.08 -15.90 -18.10
N THR A 185 5.40 -14.84 -18.85
CA THR A 185 5.92 -14.97 -20.23
C THR A 185 7.39 -14.58 -20.30
N LYS A 186 7.77 -13.49 -19.66
CA LYS A 186 9.17 -13.03 -19.63
C LYS A 186 9.42 -12.03 -18.51
N VAL A 187 10.67 -11.96 -18.08
CA VAL A 187 11.22 -10.87 -17.28
C VAL A 187 12.32 -10.20 -18.07
N ARG A 188 12.28 -8.87 -18.24
CA ARG A 188 13.31 -8.11 -18.95
C ARG A 188 13.77 -6.91 -18.14
N ILE A 189 15.10 -6.76 -18.05
CA ILE A 189 15.77 -5.59 -17.50
C ILE A 189 16.55 -4.97 -18.64
N SER A 190 16.20 -3.76 -19.08
CA SER A 190 16.78 -3.16 -20.28
C SER A 190 17.10 -1.68 -20.08
N ILE A 191 18.13 -1.21 -20.75
CA ILE A 191 18.45 0.21 -20.93
C ILE A 191 17.89 0.68 -22.29
N ASN A 192 18.02 -0.17 -23.32
CA ASN A 192 17.51 0.07 -24.66
C ASN A 192 17.33 -1.28 -25.40
N GLU A 193 17.02 -1.25 -26.70
CA GLU A 193 16.79 -2.44 -27.52
C GLU A 193 18.05 -3.31 -27.72
N SER A 194 19.25 -2.74 -27.58
CA SER A 194 20.52 -3.40 -27.76
C SER A 194 21.28 -3.69 -26.47
N THR A 195 20.71 -3.40 -25.29
CA THR A 195 21.36 -3.64 -24.00
C THR A 195 20.31 -4.06 -22.97
N TYR A 196 20.24 -5.36 -22.69
CA TYR A 196 19.25 -5.93 -21.77
C TYR A 196 19.67 -7.32 -21.24
N ILE A 197 19.03 -7.72 -20.16
CA ILE A 197 18.96 -9.10 -19.68
C ILE A 197 17.49 -9.53 -19.79
N GLN A 198 17.23 -10.67 -20.39
CA GLN A 198 15.89 -11.21 -20.55
C GLN A 198 15.86 -12.69 -20.15
N LEU A 199 14.83 -13.07 -19.42
CA LEU A 199 14.52 -14.44 -19.05
C LEU A 199 13.17 -14.80 -19.68
N THR A 200 13.14 -15.93 -20.36
CA THR A 200 11.96 -16.55 -20.94
C THR A 200 11.92 -18.02 -20.52
N ASP A 201 10.89 -18.76 -20.93
CA ASP A 201 10.85 -20.20 -20.72
C ASP A 201 11.98 -20.88 -21.51
N GLY A 202 12.95 -21.45 -20.76
CA GLY A 202 14.09 -22.19 -21.32
C GLY A 202 15.28 -21.36 -21.78
N GLU A 203 15.26 -20.01 -21.69
CA GLU A 203 16.36 -19.19 -22.22
C GLU A 203 16.65 -17.97 -21.33
N ILE A 204 17.95 -17.65 -21.22
CA ILE A 204 18.43 -16.41 -20.59
C ILE A 204 19.33 -15.68 -21.61
N ASP A 205 18.88 -14.51 -22.06
CA ASP A 205 19.62 -13.62 -22.91
C ASP A 205 20.36 -12.55 -22.11
N ILE A 206 21.64 -12.37 -22.38
CA ILE A 206 22.44 -11.22 -21.93
C ILE A 206 22.98 -10.52 -23.17
N ILE A 207 22.34 -9.45 -23.58
CA ILE A 207 22.67 -8.70 -24.80
C ILE A 207 23.28 -7.36 -24.42
N SER A 208 24.47 -7.10 -24.88
CA SER A 208 25.19 -5.83 -24.73
C SER A 208 26.36 -5.77 -25.72
N PRO A 209 26.80 -4.58 -26.18
CA PRO A 209 28.04 -4.43 -26.94
C PRO A 209 29.27 -4.98 -26.20
N VAL A 210 29.28 -4.94 -24.88
CA VAL A 210 30.32 -5.51 -24.02
C VAL A 210 29.71 -6.14 -22.79
N VAL A 211 29.95 -7.42 -22.54
CA VAL A 211 29.63 -8.14 -21.32
C VAL A 211 30.92 -8.40 -20.55
N LYS A 212 31.03 -7.91 -19.30
CA LYS A 212 32.15 -8.17 -18.41
C LYS A 212 31.71 -9.07 -17.27
N VAL A 213 32.33 -10.23 -17.14
CA VAL A 213 32.17 -11.11 -15.99
C VAL A 213 33.46 -11.06 -15.19
N ILE A 214 33.42 -10.53 -13.99
CA ILE A 214 34.58 -10.35 -13.09
C ILE A 214 34.31 -11.13 -11.81
N SER A 215 35.21 -12.07 -11.50
CA SER A 215 35.14 -12.84 -10.27
C SER A 215 36.46 -12.70 -9.51
N SER A 216 36.44 -12.63 -8.20
CA SER A 216 37.63 -12.61 -7.34
C SER A 216 38.21 -13.99 -7.12
N ASP A 217 37.49 -15.05 -7.43
CA ASP A 217 37.90 -16.42 -7.18
C ASP A 217 37.63 -17.29 -8.43
N VAL A 218 36.45 -17.81 -8.63
CA VAL A 218 36.13 -18.73 -9.73
C VAL A 218 34.96 -18.25 -10.56
N THR A 219 35.12 -18.28 -11.91
CA THR A 219 33.99 -18.19 -12.83
C THR A 219 33.81 -19.58 -13.47
N GLN A 220 32.66 -20.22 -13.18
CA GLN A 220 32.34 -21.54 -13.70
C GLN A 220 31.17 -21.48 -14.68
N ILE A 221 31.35 -22.12 -15.85
CA ILE A 221 30.28 -22.40 -16.81
C ILE A 221 30.18 -23.91 -16.89
N SER A 222 29.09 -24.48 -16.41
CA SER A 222 28.88 -25.92 -16.35
C SER A 222 27.45 -26.32 -16.69
N ASN A 223 27.28 -27.56 -17.15
CA ASN A 223 26.00 -28.20 -17.37
C ASN A 223 25.77 -29.30 -16.30
N THR A 224 24.62 -29.28 -15.65
CA THR A 224 24.30 -30.26 -14.60
C THR A 224 23.82 -31.60 -15.11
N ASN A 225 23.43 -31.69 -16.38
CA ASN A 225 22.84 -32.91 -16.96
C ASN A 225 23.88 -33.79 -17.71
N GLY A 226 25.15 -33.40 -17.75
CA GLY A 226 26.23 -34.19 -18.39
C GLY A 226 26.26 -34.14 -19.91
N ASP A 227 25.39 -33.33 -20.54
CA ASP A 227 25.41 -33.08 -21.97
C ASP A 227 26.48 -32.02 -22.33
N ASP A 228 26.76 -31.85 -23.60
CA ASP A 228 27.80 -30.95 -24.06
C ASP A 228 27.55 -29.50 -23.68
N THR A 229 28.49 -28.86 -22.97
CA THR A 229 28.48 -27.43 -22.71
C THR A 229 29.30 -26.74 -23.81
N GLY A 230 28.64 -25.95 -24.64
CA GLY A 230 29.29 -25.21 -25.73
C GLY A 230 29.57 -23.76 -25.37
N VAL A 231 30.77 -23.29 -25.56
CA VAL A 231 31.10 -21.86 -25.65
C VAL A 231 31.40 -21.56 -27.11
N ILE A 232 30.46 -20.88 -27.79
CA ILE A 232 30.60 -20.52 -29.20
C ILE A 232 31.09 -19.08 -29.29
N VAL A 233 32.22 -18.85 -29.90
CA VAL A 233 32.79 -17.53 -30.14
C VAL A 233 32.95 -17.34 -31.64
N ASN A 234 32.29 -16.32 -32.17
CA ASN A 234 32.29 -16.04 -33.62
C ASN A 234 33.52 -15.24 -34.10
N THR A 235 34.38 -14.79 -33.19
CA THR A 235 35.60 -14.04 -33.51
C THR A 235 36.81 -14.69 -32.83
N ASP A 236 37.47 -14.00 -31.92
CA ASP A 236 38.70 -14.47 -31.29
C ASP A 236 38.48 -14.76 -29.80
N VAL A 237 39.10 -15.85 -29.32
CA VAL A 237 39.25 -16.10 -27.88
C VAL A 237 40.68 -15.75 -27.49
N THR A 238 40.82 -14.75 -26.59
CA THR A 238 42.15 -14.37 -26.08
C THR A 238 42.20 -14.69 -24.57
N ILE A 239 43.15 -15.53 -24.16
CA ILE A 239 43.41 -15.87 -22.77
C ILE A 239 44.75 -15.23 -22.38
N ASN A 240 44.74 -14.20 -21.57
CA ASN A 240 45.91 -13.44 -21.14
C ASN A 240 46.17 -13.59 -19.64
N ASN A 241 47.46 -13.49 -19.24
CA ASN A 241 47.89 -13.41 -17.85
C ASN A 241 47.44 -14.61 -16.99
N VAL A 242 47.56 -15.81 -17.49
CA VAL A 242 47.26 -17.04 -16.79
C VAL A 242 48.55 -17.84 -16.53
N GLU A 243 48.66 -18.47 -15.37
CA GLU A 243 49.76 -19.39 -15.10
C GLU A 243 49.61 -20.68 -15.90
N ASN A 244 48.39 -21.21 -15.96
CA ASN A 244 48.10 -22.46 -16.68
C ASN A 244 46.76 -22.42 -17.39
N VAL A 245 46.69 -22.98 -18.57
CA VAL A 245 45.45 -23.33 -19.27
C VAL A 245 45.37 -24.86 -19.29
N ASN A 246 44.46 -25.43 -18.55
CA ASN A 246 44.25 -26.88 -18.47
C ASN A 246 43.03 -27.26 -19.31
N ILE A 247 43.24 -28.08 -20.32
CA ILE A 247 42.19 -28.67 -21.15
C ILE A 247 42.17 -30.18 -20.85
N ASN A 248 41.18 -30.61 -20.09
CA ASN A 248 40.98 -32.01 -19.70
C ASN A 248 39.74 -32.57 -20.41
N SER A 249 39.90 -33.66 -21.13
CA SER A 249 38.82 -34.37 -21.79
C SER A 249 38.93 -35.87 -21.54
N ASN A 250 37.79 -36.52 -21.28
CA ASN A 250 37.71 -37.98 -21.15
C ASN A 250 37.69 -38.70 -22.54
N LYS A 251 37.58 -37.94 -23.61
CA LYS A 251 37.61 -38.45 -24.99
C LYS A 251 38.72 -37.72 -25.74
N ASP A 252 38.36 -37.00 -26.77
CA ASP A 252 39.32 -36.31 -27.63
C ASP A 252 39.30 -34.80 -27.41
N VAL A 253 40.43 -34.16 -27.54
CA VAL A 253 40.57 -32.71 -27.70
C VAL A 253 40.83 -32.44 -29.19
N ASN A 254 39.82 -31.93 -29.87
CA ASN A 254 39.94 -31.65 -31.31
C ASN A 254 40.26 -30.17 -31.54
N VAL A 255 41.38 -29.89 -32.18
CA VAL A 255 41.76 -28.55 -32.62
C VAL A 255 41.72 -28.53 -34.15
N ASN A 256 40.65 -27.95 -34.69
CA ASN A 256 40.47 -27.82 -36.15
C ASN A 256 40.65 -26.37 -36.55
N SER A 257 41.47 -26.13 -37.56
CA SER A 257 41.71 -24.80 -38.14
C SER A 257 41.68 -24.86 -39.66
N ASN A 258 41.00 -23.90 -40.27
CA ASN A 258 41.01 -23.76 -41.74
C ASN A 258 42.31 -23.08 -42.30
N ARG A 259 43.20 -22.66 -41.41
CA ARG A 259 44.50 -22.07 -41.72
C ARG A 259 45.57 -22.81 -40.96
N ASP A 260 46.22 -22.16 -40.01
CA ASP A 260 47.34 -22.69 -39.27
C ASP A 260 47.02 -22.91 -37.81
N VAL A 261 47.50 -24.00 -37.23
CA VAL A 261 47.60 -24.18 -35.77
C VAL A 261 49.05 -23.90 -35.37
N LYS A 262 49.31 -22.76 -34.77
CA LYS A 262 50.64 -22.36 -34.33
C LYS A 262 50.76 -22.53 -32.83
N ILE A 263 51.63 -23.43 -32.38
CA ILE A 263 51.96 -23.66 -30.98
C ILE A 263 53.40 -23.15 -30.78
N THR A 264 53.55 -22.14 -29.93
CA THR A 264 54.87 -21.57 -29.60
C THR A 264 55.04 -21.59 -28.10
N GLY A 265 56.06 -22.26 -27.61
CA GLY A 265 56.46 -22.30 -26.21
C GLY A 265 57.81 -21.61 -25.98
N TYR A 266 58.00 -20.99 -24.85
CA TYR A 266 59.25 -20.33 -24.48
C TYR A 266 60.28 -21.33 -23.95
N ASN A 267 59.84 -22.45 -23.35
CA ASN A 267 60.74 -23.49 -22.84
C ASN A 267 60.59 -24.81 -23.59
N ASP A 268 59.51 -25.54 -23.43
CA ASP A 268 59.31 -26.83 -24.07
C ASP A 268 57.87 -26.97 -24.63
N VAL A 269 57.76 -27.38 -25.89
CA VAL A 269 56.53 -27.88 -26.49
C VAL A 269 56.70 -29.40 -26.61
N LYS A 270 55.98 -30.15 -25.73
CA LYS A 270 55.96 -31.63 -25.80
C LYS A 270 54.65 -32.07 -26.44
N ILE A 271 54.76 -32.72 -27.58
CA ILE A 271 53.65 -33.39 -28.27
C ILE A 271 53.97 -34.88 -28.15
N ASN A 272 53.17 -35.59 -27.36
CA ASN A 272 53.36 -37.06 -27.18
C ASN A 272 52.37 -37.79 -28.09
#